data_85c8f80c8c7c23493d030289f7fed667
#
_entry.id   85c8f80c8c7c23493d030289f7fed667
#
_cell.length_a   1.000
_cell.length_b   1.000
_cell.length_c   1.000
_cell.angle_alpha   90.00
_cell.angle_beta   90.00
_cell.angle_gamma   90.00
#
_symmetry.space_group_name_H-M   'P 1'
#
loop_
_entity.id
_entity.type
_entity.pdbx_description
1 polymer ?
#
loop_
_entity_poly.entity_id
_entity_poly.type
_entity_poly.pdbx_seq_one_letter_code
_entity_poly.pdbx_strand_id
1 'polypeptide(L)'
;MGPVLNGLMKLQSVENRLRAEKTKLTRCRRNVIIQENLIRSLQNALEAKKEEVQLTKVQYDRLELELKSQDETIAKLRASLNNAKTNKEYAAVLTQLNTTKADSSKLENQILDLLKVIETDEAECQDIQKQIDEQKQTLEQTRKDSESLAAKYQADIDAIQAEWDEIAKTISSDPLNIFKRVAETYDGHAVAAVEQSDDKSGTYSCGGCFMGVPAESVNMLMTKDEIIRCPNCTRILVVVDSQSD
;
A
#
# COMPACT_ATOMS: atom_id res chain seq x y z
N MET A 1 -11.28 -7.96 -44.79
CA MET A 1 -11.39 -6.67 -44.03
C MET A 1 -10.87 -5.53 -44.88
N GLY A 2 -11.50 -4.35 -44.77
CA GLY A 2 -11.07 -3.16 -45.50
C GLY A 2 -9.95 -2.38 -44.84
N PRO A 3 -9.42 -1.32 -45.47
CA PRO A 3 -8.27 -0.56 -45.00
C PRO A 3 -8.52 0.14 -43.66
N VAL A 4 -9.75 0.60 -43.36
CA VAL A 4 -10.09 1.28 -42.11
C VAL A 4 -9.99 0.32 -40.90
N LEU A 5 -10.61 -0.84 -41.01
CA LEU A 5 -10.58 -1.85 -39.94
C LEU A 5 -9.16 -2.39 -39.73
N ASN A 6 -8.39 -2.61 -40.79
CA ASN A 6 -6.98 -3.01 -40.70
C ASN A 6 -6.12 -1.92 -39.99
N GLY A 7 -6.38 -0.64 -40.30
CA GLY A 7 -5.73 0.48 -39.62
C GLY A 7 -6.05 0.50 -38.12
N LEU A 8 -7.30 0.30 -37.74
CA LEU A 8 -7.72 0.24 -36.31
C LEU A 8 -7.15 -0.98 -35.58
N MET A 9 -7.00 -2.14 -36.25
CA MET A 9 -6.33 -3.30 -35.63
C MET A 9 -4.84 -3.05 -35.39
N LYS A 10 -4.14 -2.44 -36.36
CA LYS A 10 -2.74 -2.02 -36.13
C LYS A 10 -2.65 -1.02 -34.97
N LEU A 11 -3.53 -0.03 -34.94
CA LEU A 11 -3.58 0.95 -33.86
C LEU A 11 -3.83 0.28 -32.51
N GLN A 12 -4.72 -0.71 -32.44
CA GLN A 12 -4.99 -1.51 -31.25
C GLN A 12 -3.74 -2.26 -30.77
N SER A 13 -2.97 -2.84 -31.66
CA SER A 13 -1.71 -3.52 -31.28
C SER A 13 -0.72 -2.57 -30.65
N VAL A 14 -0.57 -1.36 -31.21
CA VAL A 14 0.33 -0.34 -30.68
C VAL A 14 -0.22 0.23 -29.37
N GLU A 15 -1.53 0.46 -29.26
CA GLU A 15 -2.19 0.90 -28.03
C GLU A 15 -1.96 -0.08 -26.87
N ASN A 16 -2.04 -1.39 -27.15
CA ASN A 16 -1.77 -2.43 -26.16
C ASN A 16 -0.32 -2.36 -25.65
N ARG A 17 0.65 -2.19 -26.55
CA ARG A 17 2.07 -2.02 -26.20
C ARG A 17 2.28 -0.74 -25.38
N LEU A 18 1.70 0.36 -25.81
CA LEU A 18 1.79 1.66 -25.15
C LEU A 18 1.28 1.60 -23.70
N ARG A 19 0.13 0.97 -23.52
CA ARG A 19 -0.46 0.79 -22.19
C ARG A 19 0.34 -0.16 -21.31
N ALA A 20 0.89 -1.22 -21.88
CA ALA A 20 1.78 -2.11 -21.15
C ALA A 20 2.99 -1.36 -20.58
N GLU A 21 3.66 -0.51 -21.39
CA GLU A 21 4.80 0.28 -20.93
C GLU A 21 4.38 1.36 -19.90
N LYS A 22 3.25 2.06 -20.12
CA LYS A 22 2.69 2.99 -19.14
C LYS A 22 2.37 2.32 -17.79
N THR A 23 1.87 1.08 -17.83
CA THR A 23 1.59 0.29 -16.63
C THR A 23 2.88 -0.07 -15.88
N LYS A 24 3.94 -0.47 -16.61
CA LYS A 24 5.26 -0.76 -16.03
C LYS A 24 5.83 0.49 -15.34
N LEU A 25 5.76 1.65 -15.99
CA LEU A 25 6.20 2.94 -15.43
C LEU A 25 5.43 3.30 -14.15
N THR A 26 4.11 3.15 -14.18
CA THR A 26 3.25 3.41 -13.02
C THR A 26 3.58 2.47 -11.85
N ARG A 27 3.79 1.17 -12.14
CA ARG A 27 4.17 0.17 -11.15
C ARG A 27 5.54 0.47 -10.54
N CYS A 28 6.49 0.91 -11.35
CA CYS A 28 7.82 1.31 -10.91
C CYS A 28 7.73 2.46 -9.89
N ARG A 29 7.00 3.52 -10.20
CA ARG A 29 6.77 4.67 -9.30
C ARG A 29 6.01 4.27 -8.03
N ARG A 30 5.03 3.38 -8.15
CA ARG A 30 4.24 2.89 -7.02
C ARG A 30 5.08 2.16 -5.98
N ASN A 31 6.10 1.40 -6.41
CA ASN A 31 6.99 0.68 -5.49
C ASN A 31 7.73 1.64 -4.54
N VAL A 32 8.18 2.79 -5.04
CA VAL A 32 8.80 3.84 -4.22
C VAL A 32 7.82 4.38 -3.18
N ILE A 33 6.58 4.70 -3.60
CA ILE A 33 5.54 5.22 -2.69
C ILE A 33 5.19 4.21 -1.60
N ILE A 34 5.14 2.91 -1.93
CA ILE A 34 4.88 1.85 -0.93
C ILE A 34 5.98 1.83 0.12
N GLN A 35 7.25 1.93 -0.31
CA GLN A 35 8.39 1.93 0.59
C GLN A 35 8.42 3.19 1.48
N GLU A 36 8.10 4.36 0.92
CA GLU A 36 7.96 5.60 1.69
C GLU A 36 6.86 5.53 2.77
N ASN A 37 5.72 4.93 2.41
CA ASN A 37 4.63 4.74 3.36
C ASN A 37 5.00 3.76 4.48
N LEU A 38 5.77 2.71 4.17
CA LEU A 38 6.28 1.78 5.18
C LEU A 38 7.18 2.51 6.18
N ILE A 39 8.14 3.32 5.70
CA ILE A 39 9.02 4.11 6.56
C ILE A 39 8.21 5.06 7.44
N ARG A 40 7.22 5.74 6.87
CA ARG A 40 6.34 6.64 7.63
C ARG A 40 5.57 5.91 8.72
N SER A 41 5.07 4.70 8.45
CA SER A 41 4.37 3.90 9.46
C SER A 41 5.29 3.48 10.60
N LEU A 42 6.54 3.08 10.30
CA LEU A 42 7.56 2.76 11.31
C LEU A 42 7.95 3.99 12.15
N GLN A 43 8.08 5.16 11.53
CA GLN A 43 8.35 6.42 12.24
C GLN A 43 7.23 6.76 13.22
N ASN A 44 5.97 6.64 12.81
CA ASN A 44 4.81 6.88 13.68
C ASN A 44 4.77 5.87 14.83
N ALA A 45 5.09 4.59 14.57
CA ALA A 45 5.17 3.56 15.60
C ALA A 45 6.28 3.86 16.62
N LEU A 46 7.45 4.31 16.15
CA LEU A 46 8.55 4.72 17.01
C LEU A 46 8.17 5.90 17.91
N GLU A 47 7.48 6.89 17.35
CA GLU A 47 7.05 8.08 18.12
C GLU A 47 6.04 7.70 19.20
N ALA A 48 5.03 6.90 18.85
CA ALA A 48 4.06 6.38 19.82
C ALA A 48 4.74 5.57 20.94
N LYS A 49 5.71 4.70 20.59
CA LYS A 49 6.45 3.92 21.59
C LYS A 49 7.31 4.79 22.50
N LYS A 50 7.94 5.85 21.97
CA LYS A 50 8.69 6.83 22.77
C LYS A 50 7.79 7.59 23.75
N GLU A 51 6.57 7.94 23.34
CA GLU A 51 5.60 8.56 24.24
C GLU A 51 5.19 7.60 25.37
N GLU A 52 4.98 6.31 25.06
CA GLU A 52 4.69 5.27 26.06
C GLU A 52 5.83 5.14 27.08
N VAL A 53 7.08 5.06 26.61
CA VAL A 53 8.28 5.05 27.48
C VAL A 53 8.32 6.29 28.37
N GLN A 54 8.02 7.46 27.81
CA GLN A 54 8.03 8.70 28.61
C GLN A 54 6.96 8.70 29.70
N LEU A 55 5.76 8.22 29.41
CA LEU A 55 4.69 8.09 30.41
C LEU A 55 5.07 7.11 31.52
N THR A 56 5.67 5.97 31.16
CA THR A 56 6.15 4.98 32.12
C THR A 56 7.27 5.56 33.00
N LYS A 57 8.19 6.35 32.45
CA LYS A 57 9.23 7.05 33.21
C LYS A 57 8.65 8.07 34.21
N VAL A 58 7.64 8.83 33.81
CA VAL A 58 6.95 9.76 34.73
C VAL A 58 6.29 9.00 35.86
N GLN A 59 5.72 7.84 35.60
CA GLN A 59 5.13 6.98 36.62
C GLN A 59 6.20 6.42 37.55
N TYR A 60 7.32 5.97 37.03
CA TYR A 60 8.50 5.54 37.78
C TYR A 60 9.00 6.65 38.71
N ASP A 61 9.24 7.86 38.22
CA ASP A 61 9.72 8.99 39.00
C ASP A 61 8.76 9.33 40.17
N ARG A 62 7.46 9.23 39.92
CA ARG A 62 6.44 9.44 40.93
C ARG A 62 6.55 8.42 42.09
N LEU A 63 6.67 7.13 41.73
CA LEU A 63 6.79 6.07 42.74
C LEU A 63 8.12 6.16 43.50
N GLU A 64 9.21 6.59 42.84
CA GLU A 64 10.50 6.84 43.51
C GLU A 64 10.42 7.94 44.53
N LEU A 65 9.71 9.05 44.24
CA LEU A 65 9.47 10.14 45.18
C LEU A 65 8.60 9.67 46.36
N GLU A 66 7.59 8.83 46.08
CA GLU A 66 6.74 8.26 47.11
C GLU A 66 7.53 7.32 48.04
N LEU A 67 8.38 6.47 47.48
CA LEU A 67 9.28 5.59 48.26
C LEU A 67 10.20 6.39 49.15
N LYS A 68 10.82 7.44 48.63
CA LYS A 68 11.69 8.34 49.41
C LYS A 68 10.93 8.99 50.62
N SER A 69 9.69 9.42 50.38
CA SER A 69 8.83 9.97 51.45
C SER A 69 8.50 8.93 52.53
N GLN A 70 8.28 7.67 52.12
CA GLN A 70 8.06 6.56 53.04
C GLN A 70 9.31 6.22 53.84
N ASP A 71 10.49 6.25 53.25
CA ASP A 71 11.76 6.03 53.92
C ASP A 71 12.02 7.10 55.00
N GLU A 72 11.72 8.38 54.70
CA GLU A 72 11.77 9.44 55.70
C GLU A 72 10.81 9.20 56.86
N THR A 73 9.59 8.68 56.56
CA THR A 73 8.59 8.33 57.56
C THR A 73 9.06 7.16 58.41
N ILE A 74 9.64 6.12 57.80
CA ILE A 74 10.26 4.99 58.51
C ILE A 74 11.37 5.47 59.46
N ALA A 75 12.21 6.39 58.99
CA ALA A 75 13.27 6.97 59.86
C ALA A 75 12.69 7.70 61.08
N LYS A 76 11.64 8.51 60.89
CA LYS A 76 10.93 9.20 61.99
C LYS A 76 10.28 8.23 62.97
N LEU A 77 9.63 7.16 62.47
CA LEU A 77 9.00 6.14 63.30
C LEU A 77 10.04 5.34 64.09
N ARG A 78 11.21 5.05 63.54
CA ARG A 78 12.32 4.41 64.26
C ARG A 78 12.80 5.27 65.38
N ALA A 79 12.98 6.59 65.18
CA ALA A 79 13.35 7.54 66.25
C ALA A 79 12.29 7.62 67.35
N SER A 80 11.01 7.65 66.95
CA SER A 80 9.88 7.65 67.88
C SER A 80 9.81 6.37 68.71
N LEU A 81 10.10 5.21 68.10
CA LEU A 81 10.12 3.92 68.80
C LEU A 81 11.19 3.90 69.92
N ASN A 82 12.37 4.45 69.63
CA ASN A 82 13.46 4.55 70.60
C ASN A 82 13.14 5.51 71.76
N ASN A 83 12.24 6.45 71.55
CA ASN A 83 11.84 7.46 72.56
C ASN A 83 10.54 7.11 73.25
N ALA A 84 9.87 6.00 72.98
CA ALA A 84 8.61 5.58 73.56
C ALA A 84 8.76 5.31 75.08
N LYS A 85 7.91 5.94 75.88
CA LYS A 85 7.97 5.83 77.36
C LYS A 85 6.99 4.79 77.91
N THR A 86 6.01 4.37 77.15
CA THR A 86 4.99 3.40 77.57
C THR A 86 4.91 2.21 76.59
N ASN A 87 4.57 1.02 77.16
CA ASN A 87 4.37 -0.17 76.32
C ASN A 87 3.26 0.00 75.24
N LYS A 88 2.24 0.81 75.49
CA LYS A 88 1.15 1.10 74.59
C LYS A 88 1.61 1.96 73.44
N GLU A 89 2.41 3.01 73.66
CA GLU A 89 3.03 3.84 72.63
C GLU A 89 3.99 3.02 71.81
N TYR A 90 4.85 2.22 72.45
CA TYR A 90 5.78 1.32 71.70
C TYR A 90 5.07 0.38 70.77
N ALA A 91 4.01 -0.31 71.20
CA ALA A 91 3.24 -1.23 70.39
C ALA A 91 2.55 -0.53 69.19
N ALA A 92 2.00 0.68 69.41
CA ALA A 92 1.35 1.46 68.39
C ALA A 92 2.35 1.88 67.25
N VAL A 93 3.51 2.45 67.67
CA VAL A 93 4.56 2.88 66.72
C VAL A 93 5.17 1.70 66.01
N LEU A 94 5.37 0.56 66.70
CA LEU A 94 5.87 -0.67 66.07
C LEU A 94 4.92 -1.20 64.97
N THR A 95 3.62 -1.19 65.23
CA THR A 95 2.60 -1.59 64.26
C THR A 95 2.66 -0.69 63.03
N GLN A 96 2.69 0.63 63.24
CA GLN A 96 2.78 1.61 62.16
C GLN A 96 4.07 1.45 61.34
N LEU A 97 5.22 1.26 62.01
CA LEU A 97 6.51 1.01 61.38
C LEU A 97 6.47 -0.23 60.48
N ASN A 98 5.87 -1.33 60.97
CA ASN A 98 5.77 -2.57 60.17
C ASN A 98 4.85 -2.42 58.96
N THR A 99 3.72 -1.70 59.11
CA THR A 99 2.81 -1.39 58.00
C THR A 99 3.52 -0.54 56.95
N THR A 100 4.18 0.56 57.37
CA THR A 100 4.90 1.44 56.44
C THR A 100 6.03 0.70 55.72
N LYS A 101 6.77 -0.18 56.38
CA LYS A 101 7.78 -1.04 55.71
C LYS A 101 7.17 -2.00 54.68
N ALA A 102 6.03 -2.60 55.01
CA ALA A 102 5.35 -3.50 54.05
C ALA A 102 4.86 -2.75 52.81
N ASP A 103 4.39 -1.51 53.00
CA ASP A 103 3.96 -0.65 51.89
C ASP A 103 5.17 -0.15 51.07
N SER A 104 6.29 0.22 51.72
CA SER A 104 7.56 0.53 51.05
C SER A 104 8.05 -0.63 50.21
N SER A 105 8.01 -1.86 50.71
CA SER A 105 8.41 -3.06 49.91
C SER A 105 7.51 -3.32 48.72
N LYS A 106 6.21 -3.00 48.79
CA LYS A 106 5.32 -3.08 47.63
C LYS A 106 5.71 -2.05 46.55
N LEU A 107 6.01 -0.81 46.97
CA LEU A 107 6.48 0.26 46.07
C LEU A 107 7.79 -0.13 45.39
N GLU A 108 8.75 -0.68 46.14
CA GLU A 108 10.01 -1.18 45.56
C GLU A 108 9.78 -2.21 44.46
N ASN A 109 8.87 -3.16 44.68
CA ASN A 109 8.52 -4.16 43.65
C ASN A 109 7.87 -3.52 42.43
N GLN A 110 6.97 -2.55 42.62
CA GLN A 110 6.34 -1.82 41.51
C GLN A 110 7.37 -1.02 40.71
N ILE A 111 8.32 -0.38 41.35
CA ILE A 111 9.42 0.35 40.75
C ILE A 111 10.28 -0.60 39.89
N LEU A 112 10.63 -1.79 40.43
CA LEU A 112 11.39 -2.81 39.71
C LEU A 112 10.66 -3.32 38.47
N ASP A 113 9.35 -3.49 38.55
CA ASP A 113 8.55 -3.93 37.42
C ASP A 113 8.46 -2.85 36.32
N LEU A 114 8.30 -1.56 36.74
CA LEU A 114 8.34 -0.44 35.78
C LEU A 114 9.69 -0.31 35.07
N LEU A 115 10.81 -0.52 35.81
CA LEU A 115 12.14 -0.52 35.22
C LEU A 115 12.29 -1.57 34.11
N LYS A 116 11.82 -2.79 34.37
CA LYS A 116 11.84 -3.85 33.34
C LYS A 116 11.03 -3.48 32.08
N VAL A 117 9.87 -2.86 32.29
CA VAL A 117 9.04 -2.37 31.17
C VAL A 117 9.79 -1.30 30.39
N ILE A 118 10.39 -0.32 31.08
CA ILE A 118 11.17 0.76 30.44
C ILE A 118 12.33 0.18 29.62
N GLU A 119 13.10 -0.75 30.19
CA GLU A 119 14.22 -1.40 29.49
C GLU A 119 13.77 -2.16 28.24
N THR A 120 12.66 -2.91 28.34
CA THR A 120 12.08 -3.64 27.20
C THR A 120 11.62 -2.68 26.12
N ASP A 121 10.88 -1.64 26.48
CA ASP A 121 10.34 -0.66 25.54
C ASP A 121 11.44 0.18 24.88
N GLU A 122 12.50 0.53 25.60
CA GLU A 122 13.68 1.18 25.03
C GLU A 122 14.42 0.29 24.02
N ALA A 123 14.51 -1.02 24.30
CA ALA A 123 15.07 -1.98 23.35
C ALA A 123 14.22 -2.08 22.08
N GLU A 124 12.90 -2.13 22.22
CA GLU A 124 11.98 -2.09 21.07
C GLU A 124 12.13 -0.80 20.26
N CYS A 125 12.27 0.36 20.90
CA CYS A 125 12.55 1.63 20.22
C CYS A 125 13.83 1.58 19.39
N GLN A 126 14.89 0.96 19.93
CA GLN A 126 16.15 0.80 19.19
C GLN A 126 15.99 -0.14 18.00
N ASP A 127 15.22 -1.21 18.11
CA ASP A 127 15.00 -2.15 17.02
C ASP A 127 14.12 -1.54 15.91
N ILE A 128 13.08 -0.77 16.26
CA ILE A 128 12.30 -0.01 15.27
C ILE A 128 13.19 1.02 14.57
N GLN A 129 14.07 1.71 15.30
CA GLN A 129 15.00 2.66 14.71
C GLN A 129 15.94 1.99 13.70
N LYS A 130 16.49 0.81 14.01
CA LYS A 130 17.31 0.03 13.07
C LYS A 130 16.54 -0.34 11.81
N GLN A 131 15.29 -0.82 11.97
CA GLN A 131 14.42 -1.12 10.84
C GLN A 131 14.18 0.10 9.95
N ILE A 132 13.95 1.28 10.53
CA ILE A 132 13.80 2.53 9.78
C ILE A 132 15.05 2.82 8.96
N ASP A 133 16.24 2.65 9.53
CA ASP A 133 17.50 2.97 8.86
C ASP A 133 17.80 1.97 7.73
N GLU A 134 17.50 0.68 7.93
CA GLU A 134 17.57 -0.36 6.89
C GLU A 134 16.59 -0.07 5.74
N GLN A 135 15.33 0.30 6.08
CA GLN A 135 14.32 0.62 5.08
C GLN A 135 14.66 1.90 4.30
N LYS A 136 15.32 2.88 4.92
CA LYS A 136 15.83 4.08 4.22
C LYS A 136 16.92 3.74 3.21
N GLN A 137 17.84 2.83 3.55
CA GLN A 137 18.86 2.36 2.61
C GLN A 137 18.23 1.63 1.42
N THR A 138 17.26 0.76 1.71
CA THR A 138 16.48 0.05 0.68
C THR A 138 15.72 1.02 -0.22
N LEU A 139 15.11 2.06 0.36
CA LEU A 139 14.40 3.11 -0.39
C LEU A 139 15.35 3.85 -1.33
N GLU A 140 16.55 4.19 -0.88
CA GLU A 140 17.54 4.88 -1.71
C GLU A 140 17.93 4.04 -2.93
N GLN A 141 18.17 2.74 -2.73
CA GLN A 141 18.44 1.82 -3.82
C GLN A 141 17.24 1.69 -4.75
N THR A 142 16.03 1.48 -4.19
CA THR A 142 14.79 1.37 -4.96
C THR A 142 14.51 2.63 -5.78
N ARG A 143 14.82 3.83 -5.26
CA ARG A 143 14.70 5.09 -6.02
C ARG A 143 15.65 5.13 -7.21
N LYS A 144 16.92 4.80 -7.02
CA LYS A 144 17.93 4.78 -8.11
C LYS A 144 17.51 3.79 -9.22
N ASP A 145 17.09 2.59 -8.82
CA ASP A 145 16.64 1.57 -9.77
C ASP A 145 15.36 2.00 -10.49
N SER A 146 14.41 2.59 -9.74
CA SER A 146 13.15 3.11 -10.27
C SER A 146 13.38 4.27 -11.25
N GLU A 147 14.28 5.20 -10.96
CA GLU A 147 14.62 6.32 -11.87
C GLU A 147 15.24 5.80 -13.17
N SER A 148 16.19 4.87 -13.06
CA SER A 148 16.82 4.25 -14.23
C SER A 148 15.81 3.50 -15.11
N LEU A 149 14.93 2.71 -14.50
CA LEU A 149 13.87 2.00 -15.21
C LEU A 149 12.81 2.94 -15.77
N ALA A 150 12.43 3.98 -15.01
CA ALA A 150 11.47 4.98 -15.46
C ALA A 150 11.95 5.74 -16.70
N ALA A 151 13.25 6.07 -16.76
CA ALA A 151 13.84 6.70 -17.95
C ALA A 151 13.77 5.79 -19.18
N LYS A 152 14.02 4.48 -19.02
CA LYS A 152 13.89 3.49 -20.12
C LYS A 152 12.44 3.36 -20.57
N TYR A 153 11.51 3.14 -19.63
CA TYR A 153 10.08 3.03 -19.99
C TYR A 153 9.55 4.30 -20.62
N GLN A 154 10.03 5.48 -20.19
CA GLN A 154 9.62 6.74 -20.81
C GLN A 154 10.11 6.84 -22.26
N ALA A 155 11.35 6.44 -22.54
CA ALA A 155 11.88 6.42 -23.91
C ALA A 155 11.10 5.43 -24.80
N ASP A 156 10.75 4.24 -24.29
CA ASP A 156 9.95 3.25 -25.00
C ASP A 156 8.53 3.79 -25.25
N ILE A 157 7.92 4.46 -24.24
CA ILE A 157 6.60 5.11 -24.39
C ILE A 157 6.64 6.17 -25.48
N ASP A 158 7.68 7.03 -25.51
CA ASP A 158 7.80 8.11 -26.49
C ASP A 158 7.97 7.53 -27.91
N ALA A 159 8.75 6.46 -28.09
CA ALA A 159 8.91 5.76 -29.35
C ALA A 159 7.61 5.11 -29.83
N ILE A 160 6.89 4.39 -28.95
CA ILE A 160 5.62 3.75 -29.27
C ILE A 160 4.52 4.79 -29.52
N GLN A 161 4.54 5.92 -28.80
CA GLN A 161 3.61 7.02 -29.04
C GLN A 161 3.81 7.64 -30.42
N ALA A 162 5.04 7.81 -30.87
CA ALA A 162 5.34 8.28 -32.21
C ALA A 162 4.80 7.31 -33.28
N GLU A 163 4.98 5.98 -33.08
CA GLU A 163 4.41 4.94 -33.97
C GLU A 163 2.87 5.02 -34.00
N TRP A 164 2.26 5.22 -32.81
CA TRP A 164 0.82 5.37 -32.66
C TRP A 164 0.30 6.59 -33.46
N ASP A 165 1.00 7.74 -33.32
CA ASP A 165 0.63 8.98 -34.00
C ASP A 165 0.76 8.87 -35.52
N GLU A 166 1.77 8.16 -36.01
CA GLU A 166 1.92 7.90 -37.47
C GLU A 166 0.78 7.02 -38.02
N ILE A 167 0.42 5.94 -37.31
CA ILE A 167 -0.71 5.10 -37.72
C ILE A 167 -2.02 5.91 -37.64
N ALA A 168 -2.22 6.69 -36.60
CA ALA A 168 -3.40 7.52 -36.41
C ALA A 168 -3.61 8.51 -37.59
N LYS A 169 -2.55 9.06 -38.18
CA LYS A 169 -2.63 9.94 -39.34
C LYS A 169 -3.17 9.25 -40.59
N THR A 170 -3.03 7.93 -40.69
CA THR A 170 -3.54 7.14 -41.85
C THR A 170 -5.03 6.82 -41.73
N ILE A 171 -5.65 7.05 -40.57
CA ILE A 171 -7.05 6.75 -40.27
C ILE A 171 -7.85 8.03 -40.34
N SER A 172 -9.04 8.01 -40.93
CA SER A 172 -9.94 9.16 -40.97
C SER A 172 -10.43 9.56 -39.57
N SER A 173 -10.81 10.83 -39.42
CA SER A 173 -11.12 11.43 -38.10
C SER A 173 -12.23 10.71 -37.31
N ASP A 174 -13.32 10.30 -37.98
CA ASP A 174 -14.48 9.71 -37.31
C ASP A 174 -14.16 8.31 -36.73
N PRO A 175 -13.59 7.35 -37.49
CA PRO A 175 -13.08 6.09 -36.94
C PRO A 175 -12.10 6.27 -35.77
N LEU A 176 -11.17 7.20 -35.88
CA LEU A 176 -10.16 7.47 -34.86
C LEU A 176 -10.81 8.01 -33.57
N ASN A 177 -11.79 8.90 -33.68
CA ASN A 177 -12.52 9.44 -32.52
C ASN A 177 -13.34 8.37 -31.80
N ILE A 178 -13.95 7.45 -32.56
CA ILE A 178 -14.65 6.30 -31.98
C ILE A 178 -13.66 5.41 -31.25
N PHE A 179 -12.52 5.09 -31.87
CA PHE A 179 -11.47 4.28 -31.26
C PHE A 179 -10.99 4.89 -29.93
N LYS A 180 -10.61 6.17 -29.91
CA LYS A 180 -10.13 6.88 -28.71
C LYS A 180 -11.14 6.81 -27.58
N ARG A 181 -12.40 7.12 -27.84
CA ARG A 181 -13.47 7.09 -26.82
C ARG A 181 -13.65 5.71 -26.21
N VAL A 182 -13.63 4.66 -27.06
CA VAL A 182 -13.79 3.29 -26.57
C VAL A 182 -12.53 2.83 -25.82
N ALA A 183 -11.34 3.18 -26.32
CA ALA A 183 -10.06 2.88 -25.65
C ALA A 183 -9.97 3.51 -24.25
N GLU A 184 -10.45 4.73 -24.07
CA GLU A 184 -10.53 5.39 -22.75
C GLU A 184 -11.45 4.65 -21.78
N THR A 185 -12.58 4.11 -22.29
CA THR A 185 -13.58 3.42 -21.46
C THR A 185 -13.10 2.01 -21.01
N TYR A 186 -12.32 1.33 -21.85
CA TYR A 186 -11.96 -0.07 -21.65
C TYR A 186 -10.44 -0.29 -21.58
N ASP A 187 -9.72 0.58 -20.90
CA ASP A 187 -8.28 0.46 -20.66
C ASP A 187 -7.45 0.13 -21.91
N GLY A 188 -7.78 0.78 -23.05
CA GLY A 188 -7.09 0.61 -24.31
C GLY A 188 -7.69 -0.45 -25.23
N HIS A 189 -8.59 -1.29 -24.76
CA HIS A 189 -9.20 -2.36 -25.53
C HIS A 189 -10.41 -1.84 -26.34
N ALA A 190 -10.14 -1.07 -27.39
CA ALA A 190 -11.18 -0.49 -28.25
C ALA A 190 -11.74 -1.47 -29.28
N VAL A 191 -10.91 -2.40 -29.73
CA VAL A 191 -11.26 -3.40 -30.75
C VAL A 191 -11.46 -4.76 -30.09
N ALA A 192 -12.50 -5.48 -30.51
CA ALA A 192 -12.79 -6.83 -30.08
C ALA A 192 -13.01 -7.76 -31.29
N ALA A 193 -12.36 -8.92 -31.27
CA ALA A 193 -12.61 -9.95 -32.28
C ALA A 193 -14.03 -10.53 -32.11
N VAL A 194 -14.65 -10.85 -33.20
CA VAL A 194 -15.85 -11.69 -33.18
C VAL A 194 -15.41 -13.13 -33.14
N GLU A 195 -15.85 -13.84 -32.12
CA GLU A 195 -15.59 -15.26 -31.91
C GLU A 195 -16.81 -16.06 -32.31
N GLN A 196 -16.59 -17.12 -33.10
CA GLN A 196 -17.66 -18.08 -33.41
C GLN A 196 -17.71 -19.14 -32.34
N SER A 197 -18.91 -19.42 -31.83
CA SER A 197 -19.09 -20.52 -30.87
C SER A 197 -18.84 -21.85 -31.57
N ASP A 198 -18.16 -22.77 -30.90
CA ASP A 198 -17.91 -24.14 -31.41
C ASP A 198 -19.19 -24.99 -31.55
N ASP A 199 -20.28 -24.47 -31.03
CA ASP A 199 -21.59 -25.12 -31.18
C ASP A 199 -22.10 -25.02 -32.62
N LYS A 200 -22.70 -26.11 -33.11
CA LYS A 200 -23.31 -26.21 -34.47
C LYS A 200 -24.38 -25.16 -34.77
N SER A 201 -24.68 -24.27 -33.83
CA SER A 201 -25.67 -23.19 -33.90
C SER A 201 -25.22 -21.98 -34.73
N GLY A 202 -23.89 -21.85 -35.07
CA GLY A 202 -23.37 -20.69 -35.79
C GLY A 202 -23.59 -19.36 -35.09
N THR A 203 -23.60 -19.35 -33.75
CA THR A 203 -23.73 -18.14 -32.96
C THR A 203 -22.39 -17.44 -32.83
N TYR A 204 -22.42 -16.11 -32.87
CA TYR A 204 -21.22 -15.26 -32.74
C TYR A 204 -21.26 -14.51 -31.41
N SER A 205 -20.09 -14.30 -30.79
CA SER A 205 -19.91 -13.54 -29.58
C SER A 205 -18.84 -12.46 -29.74
N CYS A 206 -18.94 -11.43 -28.92
CA CYS A 206 -17.93 -10.38 -28.81
C CYS A 206 -16.80 -10.84 -27.90
N GLY A 207 -15.57 -11.01 -28.39
CA GLY A 207 -14.41 -11.41 -27.60
C GLY A 207 -13.98 -10.41 -26.49
N GLY A 208 -14.67 -9.25 -26.39
CA GLY A 208 -14.42 -8.28 -25.32
C GLY A 208 -15.42 -8.33 -24.16
N CYS A 209 -16.66 -8.74 -24.39
CA CYS A 209 -17.71 -8.83 -23.32
C CYS A 209 -18.46 -10.15 -23.33
N PHE A 210 -18.17 -11.04 -24.25
CA PHE A 210 -18.71 -12.39 -24.44
C PHE A 210 -20.23 -12.45 -24.66
N MET A 211 -20.84 -11.31 -25.01
CA MET A 211 -22.26 -11.24 -25.37
C MET A 211 -22.47 -11.56 -26.85
N GLY A 212 -23.62 -12.13 -27.15
CA GLY A 212 -24.00 -12.51 -28.53
C GLY A 212 -23.98 -11.33 -29.50
N VAL A 213 -23.47 -11.57 -30.67
CA VAL A 213 -23.43 -10.61 -31.79
C VAL A 213 -24.37 -11.15 -32.90
N PRO A 214 -25.29 -10.32 -33.44
CA PRO A 214 -26.16 -10.74 -34.54
C PRO A 214 -25.36 -11.17 -35.76
N ALA A 215 -25.75 -12.26 -36.43
CA ALA A 215 -25.09 -12.75 -37.63
C ALA A 215 -25.10 -11.73 -38.78
N GLU A 216 -26.14 -10.88 -38.85
CA GLU A 216 -26.19 -9.76 -39.80
C GLU A 216 -25.02 -8.79 -39.62
N SER A 217 -24.68 -8.43 -38.37
CA SER A 217 -23.53 -7.58 -38.07
C SER A 217 -22.21 -8.23 -38.52
N VAL A 218 -22.06 -9.53 -38.37
CA VAL A 218 -20.87 -10.27 -38.81
C VAL A 218 -20.78 -10.31 -40.33
N ASN A 219 -21.89 -10.54 -41.01
CA ASN A 219 -21.94 -10.49 -42.49
C ASN A 219 -21.57 -9.09 -43.03
N MET A 220 -22.02 -8.03 -42.36
CA MET A 220 -21.66 -6.66 -42.71
C MET A 220 -20.16 -6.41 -42.49
N LEU A 221 -19.56 -6.90 -41.43
CA LEU A 221 -18.11 -6.82 -41.18
C LEU A 221 -17.26 -7.53 -42.25
N MET A 222 -17.78 -8.63 -42.81
CA MET A 222 -17.09 -9.39 -43.86
C MET A 222 -17.19 -8.71 -45.23
N THR A 223 -18.28 -7.99 -45.47
CA THR A 223 -18.61 -7.45 -46.81
C THR A 223 -18.33 -5.97 -46.95
N LYS A 224 -18.36 -5.21 -45.86
CA LYS A 224 -18.19 -3.76 -45.87
C LYS A 224 -17.03 -3.33 -44.97
N ASP A 225 -16.37 -2.21 -45.31
CA ASP A 225 -15.35 -1.57 -44.49
C ASP A 225 -15.98 -0.45 -43.60
N GLU A 226 -17.01 -0.85 -42.85
CA GLU A 226 -17.72 0.04 -41.91
C GLU A 226 -17.46 -0.35 -40.48
N ILE A 227 -17.45 0.67 -39.57
CA ILE A 227 -17.30 0.43 -38.15
C ILE A 227 -18.60 -0.11 -37.56
N ILE A 228 -18.59 -1.36 -37.18
CA ILE A 228 -19.68 -2.00 -36.44
C ILE A 228 -19.24 -2.15 -34.99
N ARG A 229 -20.11 -1.69 -34.10
CA ARG A 229 -19.85 -1.74 -32.63
C ARG A 229 -20.68 -2.82 -32.00
N CYS A 230 -20.12 -3.43 -30.94
CA CYS A 230 -20.86 -4.35 -30.13
C CYS A 230 -22.07 -3.64 -29.48
N PRO A 231 -23.30 -4.20 -29.59
CA PRO A 231 -24.50 -3.56 -29.02
C PRO A 231 -24.48 -3.48 -27.50
N ASN A 232 -23.68 -4.32 -26.85
CA ASN A 232 -23.59 -4.35 -25.39
C ASN A 232 -22.44 -3.48 -24.84
N CYS A 233 -21.19 -3.68 -25.34
CA CYS A 233 -20.01 -3.00 -24.76
C CYS A 233 -19.45 -1.89 -25.66
N THR A 234 -20.05 -1.61 -26.81
CA THR A 234 -19.67 -0.55 -27.77
C THR A 234 -18.26 -0.66 -28.37
N ARG A 235 -17.48 -1.73 -28.07
CA ARG A 235 -16.18 -1.99 -28.72
C ARG A 235 -16.36 -2.17 -30.21
N ILE A 236 -15.35 -1.78 -30.99
CA ILE A 236 -15.31 -1.96 -32.42
C ILE A 236 -15.12 -3.45 -32.71
N LEU A 237 -16.03 -4.04 -33.45
CA LEU A 237 -15.96 -5.45 -33.85
C LEU A 237 -15.09 -5.65 -35.08
N VAL A 238 -14.29 -6.69 -35.06
CA VAL A 238 -13.46 -7.13 -36.18
C VAL A 238 -13.56 -8.64 -36.33
N VAL A 239 -13.46 -9.13 -37.57
CA VAL A 239 -13.33 -10.56 -37.86
C VAL A 239 -11.85 -10.86 -38.02
N VAL A 240 -11.30 -11.71 -37.19
CA VAL A 240 -9.94 -12.22 -37.34
C VAL A 240 -10.02 -13.53 -38.12
N ASP A 241 -9.43 -13.57 -39.32
CA ASP A 241 -9.30 -14.83 -40.03
C ASP A 241 -8.42 -15.79 -39.23
N SER A 242 -8.97 -16.92 -38.85
CA SER A 242 -8.30 -17.97 -38.07
C SER A 242 -7.21 -18.72 -38.85
N GLN A 243 -6.59 -18.08 -39.86
CA GLN A 243 -5.52 -18.65 -40.67
C GLN A 243 -4.30 -17.71 -40.72
N SER A 244 -3.62 -17.57 -39.59
CA SER A 244 -2.24 -17.08 -39.61
C SER A 244 -1.59 -17.43 -38.26
N ASP A 245 -1.22 -18.68 -38.11
CA ASP A 245 -0.05 -19.12 -37.33
C ASP A 245 1.13 -19.29 -38.27
#